data_ea2d8f901b64e423aaa925a8f3290df3
#
_entry.id   ea2d8f901b64e423aaa925a8f3290df3
#
_cell.length_a   1.000
_cell.length_b   1.000
_cell.length_c   1.000
_cell.angle_alpha   90.00
_cell.angle_beta   90.00
_cell.angle_gamma   90.00
#
_symmetry.space_group_name_H-M   'P 1'
#
loop_
_entity.id
_entity.type
_entity.pdbx_description
1 polymer ?
#
loop_
_entity_poly.entity_id
_entity_poly.type
_entity_poly.pdbx_seq_one_letter_code
_entity_poly.pdbx_strand_id
1 'polypeptide(L)'
;TGNSLGLQPKTTQEYVLDELEDWANYGVEGHFHARNPWVSYHELFPDLLSEIVGGLPEEIVVMNQLTVNLHILMTSFYRPTKERFKIICEAKAFPSDQYAFASQALLHGLDPEKAIIEVAPREGEHCIHTSDILAAIKEHGKETALVLFSGVNYYNGQVFDMEAITKAAHEAGAYCGFDLAHAAGNIKLKMHDWNADFACWCSYKYLNSGPGGVSGVFIHQRHIADKKIVRLAGWWGQDKATRFKMEKEFNPIPTAEGWQLSNAPVLSMAAHKASLDIFKDAGMDNLINKGKLLASYLKFILQEINNSTTEKIIEVITPKQEQESGCQVSMLMLEKGKEVFDAL
;
A
#
# COMPACT_ATOMS: atom_id res chain seq x y z
N THR A 1 -13.03 6.44 -11.76
CA THR A 1 -12.23 5.23 -12.01
C THR A 1 -11.85 4.56 -10.69
N GLY A 2 -11.92 3.21 -10.62
CA GLY A 2 -11.69 2.43 -9.40
C GLY A 2 -10.28 2.55 -8.81
N ASN A 3 -9.31 3.02 -9.59
CA ASN A 3 -7.95 3.27 -9.13
C ASN A 3 -7.77 4.57 -8.32
N SER A 4 -8.79 5.42 -8.26
CA SER A 4 -8.80 6.63 -7.42
C SER A 4 -9.73 6.48 -6.22
N LEU A 5 -10.93 5.94 -6.45
CA LEU A 5 -11.93 5.61 -5.43
C LEU A 5 -12.71 4.39 -5.93
N GLY A 6 -12.75 3.35 -5.10
CA GLY A 6 -13.50 2.14 -5.40
C GLY A 6 -15.02 2.33 -5.34
N LEU A 7 -15.76 1.36 -5.86
CA LEU A 7 -17.23 1.35 -5.82
C LEU A 7 -17.74 1.04 -4.42
N GLN A 8 -18.86 1.63 -4.04
CA GLN A 8 -19.52 1.31 -2.78
C GLN A 8 -20.09 -0.12 -2.82
N PRO A 9 -19.69 -1.02 -1.91
CA PRO A 9 -20.36 -2.29 -1.72
C PRO A 9 -21.84 -2.09 -1.31
N LYS A 10 -22.73 -2.93 -1.81
CA LYS A 10 -24.17 -2.79 -1.51
C LYS A 10 -24.48 -2.97 -0.02
N THR A 11 -23.71 -3.78 0.68
CA THR A 11 -23.84 -4.05 2.11
C THR A 11 -23.21 -2.99 3.02
N THR A 12 -22.47 -2.03 2.49
CA THR A 12 -21.79 -1.00 3.29
C THR A 12 -22.75 -0.25 4.22
N GLN A 13 -23.94 0.09 3.72
CA GLN A 13 -24.93 0.81 4.52
C GLN A 13 -25.36 0.00 5.75
N GLU A 14 -25.63 -1.29 5.59
CA GLU A 14 -26.02 -2.20 6.68
C GLU A 14 -24.93 -2.25 7.76
N TYR A 15 -23.67 -2.52 7.37
CA TYR A 15 -22.56 -2.62 8.31
C TYR A 15 -22.32 -1.32 9.11
N VAL A 16 -22.47 -0.17 8.46
CA VAL A 16 -22.31 1.13 9.15
C VAL A 16 -23.51 1.40 10.07
N LEU A 17 -24.73 1.08 9.65
CA LEU A 17 -25.93 1.26 10.47
C LEU A 17 -25.93 0.37 11.71
N ASP A 18 -25.41 -0.85 11.63
CA ASP A 18 -25.26 -1.75 12.76
C ASP A 18 -24.36 -1.13 13.86
N GLU A 19 -23.24 -0.52 13.46
CA GLU A 19 -22.34 0.13 14.42
C GLU A 19 -22.94 1.43 15.00
N LEU A 20 -23.75 2.16 14.21
CA LEU A 20 -24.48 3.33 14.70
C LEU A 20 -25.58 2.92 15.71
N GLU A 21 -26.27 1.82 15.45
CA GLU A 21 -27.26 1.27 16.38
C GLU A 21 -26.60 0.81 17.69
N ASP A 22 -25.47 0.11 17.60
CA ASP A 22 -24.72 -0.32 18.77
C ASP A 22 -24.21 0.88 19.59
N TRP A 23 -23.76 1.94 18.91
CA TRP A 23 -23.37 3.17 19.59
C TRP A 23 -24.53 3.84 20.30
N ALA A 24 -25.69 3.90 19.67
CA ALA A 24 -26.91 4.48 20.29
C ALA A 24 -27.38 3.67 21.52
N ASN A 25 -27.25 2.34 21.46
CA ASN A 25 -27.76 1.45 22.50
C ASN A 25 -26.79 1.25 23.68
N TYR A 26 -25.48 1.18 23.39
CA TYR A 26 -24.48 0.82 24.39
C TYR A 26 -23.59 1.99 24.84
N GLY A 27 -23.49 3.08 24.08
CA GLY A 27 -22.57 4.17 24.43
C GLY A 27 -21.15 3.64 24.63
N VAL A 28 -20.50 3.98 25.75
CA VAL A 28 -19.14 3.52 26.06
C VAL A 28 -19.03 2.01 26.25
N GLU A 29 -20.11 1.35 26.67
CA GLU A 29 -20.14 -0.10 26.87
C GLU A 29 -20.03 -0.86 25.55
N GLY A 30 -20.26 -0.22 24.40
CA GLY A 30 -20.03 -0.80 23.08
C GLY A 30 -18.60 -1.26 22.85
N HIS A 31 -17.63 -0.72 23.59
CA HIS A 31 -16.26 -1.23 23.57
C HIS A 31 -16.18 -2.71 23.92
N PHE A 32 -17.12 -3.23 24.74
CA PHE A 32 -17.11 -4.59 25.25
C PHE A 32 -18.37 -5.40 24.85
N HIS A 33 -19.49 -4.73 24.56
CA HIS A 33 -20.81 -5.36 24.41
C HIS A 33 -21.49 -5.12 23.07
N ALA A 34 -20.89 -4.34 22.14
CA ALA A 34 -21.36 -4.24 20.77
C ALA A 34 -21.35 -5.60 20.06
N ARG A 35 -22.08 -5.74 18.94
CA ARG A 35 -22.05 -6.95 18.08
C ARG A 35 -20.62 -7.35 17.75
N ASN A 36 -19.79 -6.36 17.43
CA ASN A 36 -18.35 -6.47 17.27
C ASN A 36 -17.69 -5.54 18.30
N PRO A 37 -17.17 -6.04 19.44
CA PRO A 37 -16.62 -5.20 20.49
C PRO A 37 -15.52 -4.26 19.94
N TRP A 38 -15.63 -2.96 20.20
CA TRP A 38 -14.77 -1.97 19.56
C TRP A 38 -13.33 -2.01 20.08
N VAL A 39 -13.11 -2.59 21.27
CA VAL A 39 -11.76 -2.77 21.82
C VAL A 39 -10.90 -3.70 20.95
N SER A 40 -11.54 -4.64 20.25
CA SER A 40 -10.89 -5.62 19.38
C SER A 40 -11.33 -5.52 17.90
N TYR A 41 -12.00 -4.44 17.52
CA TYR A 41 -12.60 -4.31 16.18
C TYR A 41 -11.57 -4.47 15.04
N HIS A 42 -10.35 -3.98 15.25
CA HIS A 42 -9.25 -4.11 14.29
C HIS A 42 -8.80 -5.56 14.08
N GLU A 43 -9.11 -6.48 15.00
CA GLU A 43 -8.76 -7.90 14.92
C GLU A 43 -9.61 -8.67 13.88
N LEU A 44 -10.69 -8.05 13.37
CA LEU A 44 -11.53 -8.62 12.31
C LEU A 44 -10.86 -8.62 10.92
N PHE A 45 -9.73 -7.94 10.76
CA PHE A 45 -9.17 -7.62 9.43
C PHE A 45 -7.93 -8.45 9.04
N PRO A 46 -7.01 -8.84 9.93
CA PRO A 46 -5.76 -9.49 9.55
C PRO A 46 -5.95 -10.74 8.69
N ASP A 47 -6.85 -11.64 9.07
CA ASP A 47 -7.13 -12.87 8.30
C ASP A 47 -7.67 -12.57 6.89
N LEU A 48 -8.53 -11.56 6.75
CA LEU A 48 -9.11 -11.17 5.46
C LEU A 48 -8.07 -10.52 4.53
N LEU A 49 -7.14 -9.77 5.10
CA LEU A 49 -6.10 -9.07 4.35
C LEU A 49 -4.88 -9.97 4.07
N SER A 50 -4.69 -11.04 4.82
CA SER A 50 -3.60 -12.00 4.68
C SER A 50 -3.51 -12.55 3.26
N GLU A 51 -4.62 -13.01 2.67
CA GLU A 51 -4.67 -13.48 1.29
C GLU A 51 -4.41 -12.36 0.27
N ILE A 52 -4.88 -11.13 0.58
CA ILE A 52 -4.79 -9.99 -0.35
C ILE A 52 -3.36 -9.48 -0.46
N VAL A 53 -2.63 -9.38 0.66
CA VAL A 53 -1.26 -8.84 0.67
C VAL A 53 -0.19 -9.92 0.75
N GLY A 54 -0.55 -11.18 0.95
CA GLY A 54 0.40 -12.29 1.04
C GLY A 54 1.30 -12.16 2.27
N GLY A 55 0.72 -11.81 3.42
CA GLY A 55 1.36 -11.75 4.72
C GLY A 55 0.74 -12.74 5.70
N LEU A 56 1.40 -12.98 6.84
CA LEU A 56 0.79 -13.69 7.96
C LEU A 56 -0.16 -12.75 8.71
N PRO A 57 -1.23 -13.24 9.37
CA PRO A 57 -2.15 -12.37 10.11
C PRO A 57 -1.46 -11.47 11.13
N GLU A 58 -0.46 -11.98 11.86
CA GLU A 58 0.30 -11.21 12.85
C GLU A 58 1.20 -10.12 12.25
N GLU A 59 1.43 -10.13 10.94
CA GLU A 59 2.19 -9.11 10.21
C GLU A 59 1.32 -7.95 9.72
N ILE A 60 0.00 -8.03 9.90
CA ILE A 60 -0.98 -7.11 9.31
C ILE A 60 -1.73 -6.35 10.40
N VAL A 61 -1.90 -5.06 10.17
CA VAL A 61 -2.77 -4.21 11.01
C VAL A 61 -3.47 -3.15 10.17
N VAL A 62 -4.72 -2.86 10.50
CA VAL A 62 -5.52 -1.80 9.88
C VAL A 62 -5.51 -0.60 10.80
N MET A 63 -4.96 0.52 10.32
CA MET A 63 -4.85 1.76 11.08
C MET A 63 -4.65 2.98 10.19
N ASN A 64 -5.00 4.17 10.67
CA ASN A 64 -4.74 5.47 10.05
C ASN A 64 -5.10 5.57 8.55
N GLN A 65 -4.45 6.51 7.84
CA GLN A 65 -4.41 6.64 6.38
C GLN A 65 -3.01 6.37 5.85
N LEU A 66 -2.88 6.13 4.54
CA LEU A 66 -1.64 5.68 3.90
C LEU A 66 -0.43 6.56 4.25
N THR A 67 -0.51 7.86 4.02
CA THR A 67 0.66 8.75 4.22
C THR A 67 1.08 8.84 5.69
N VAL A 68 0.12 8.76 6.62
CA VAL A 68 0.42 8.66 8.07
C VAL A 68 1.17 7.35 8.35
N ASN A 69 0.68 6.23 7.81
CA ASN A 69 1.34 4.94 7.97
C ASN A 69 2.74 4.94 7.35
N LEU A 70 2.92 5.54 6.17
CA LEU A 70 4.23 5.67 5.53
C LEU A 70 5.22 6.41 6.43
N HIS A 71 4.82 7.55 7.01
CA HIS A 71 5.67 8.29 7.95
C HIS A 71 6.01 7.47 9.21
N ILE A 72 5.04 6.75 9.78
CA ILE A 72 5.27 5.88 10.95
C ILE A 72 6.27 4.78 10.61
N LEU A 73 6.11 4.13 9.46
CA LEU A 73 7.01 3.09 9.00
C LEU A 73 8.40 3.63 8.68
N MET A 74 8.49 4.79 8.02
CA MET A 74 9.79 5.44 7.79
C MET A 74 10.48 5.82 9.11
N THR A 75 9.76 6.23 10.15
CA THR A 75 10.35 6.44 11.47
C THR A 75 10.99 5.17 12.02
N SER A 76 10.42 4.00 11.74
CA SER A 76 10.96 2.71 12.17
C SER A 76 12.13 2.24 11.31
N PHE A 77 12.02 2.33 9.98
CA PHE A 77 12.90 1.67 9.02
C PHE A 77 13.88 2.61 8.31
N TYR A 78 13.56 3.89 8.14
CA TYR A 78 14.52 4.88 7.67
C TYR A 78 15.33 5.43 8.84
N ARG A 79 16.48 4.82 9.11
CA ARG A 79 17.38 5.16 10.23
C ARG A 79 18.74 5.60 9.68
N PRO A 80 18.83 6.83 9.13
CA PRO A 80 20.04 7.29 8.46
C PRO A 80 21.21 7.44 9.43
N THR A 81 22.40 7.11 8.94
CA THR A 81 23.70 7.36 9.57
C THR A 81 24.52 8.29 8.69
N LYS A 82 25.74 8.64 9.12
CA LYS A 82 26.65 9.45 8.29
C LYS A 82 27.05 8.76 6.99
N GLU A 83 27.18 7.43 7.02
CA GLU A 83 27.62 6.62 5.90
C GLU A 83 26.46 6.09 5.06
N ARG A 84 25.31 5.85 5.72
CA ARG A 84 24.14 5.18 5.12
C ARG A 84 22.90 6.02 5.36
N PHE A 85 22.49 6.83 4.39
CA PHE A 85 21.41 7.80 4.56
C PHE A 85 20.50 7.95 3.34
N LYS A 86 20.85 7.33 2.22
CA LYS A 86 20.09 7.48 0.98
C LYS A 86 18.78 6.66 1.00
N ILE A 87 17.79 7.19 0.29
CA ILE A 87 16.55 6.52 -0.10
C ILE A 87 16.62 6.31 -1.60
N ILE A 88 16.40 5.08 -2.07
CA ILE A 88 16.24 4.78 -3.51
C ILE A 88 14.76 4.56 -3.79
N CYS A 89 14.21 5.26 -4.77
CA CYS A 89 12.79 5.18 -5.15
C CYS A 89 12.61 5.33 -6.67
N GLU A 90 11.40 5.10 -7.18
CA GLU A 90 11.08 5.45 -8.56
C GLU A 90 11.00 6.96 -8.76
N ALA A 91 11.47 7.43 -9.91
CA ALA A 91 11.30 8.83 -10.31
C ALA A 91 9.82 9.15 -10.53
N LYS A 92 9.42 10.34 -10.13
CA LYS A 92 8.02 10.78 -10.19
C LYS A 92 7.06 9.82 -9.45
N ALA A 93 7.49 9.28 -8.30
CA ALA A 93 6.60 8.62 -7.35
C ALA A 93 5.36 9.48 -7.08
N PHE A 94 4.28 8.91 -6.57
CA PHE A 94 3.10 9.72 -6.25
C PHE A 94 3.49 10.89 -5.31
N PRO A 95 2.94 12.10 -5.50
CA PRO A 95 3.38 13.28 -4.74
C PRO A 95 3.42 13.11 -3.23
N SER A 96 2.48 12.35 -2.64
CA SER A 96 2.50 12.05 -1.20
C SER A 96 3.79 11.37 -0.76
N ASP A 97 4.31 10.44 -1.57
CA ASP A 97 5.52 9.69 -1.26
C ASP A 97 6.75 10.56 -1.42
N GLN A 98 6.82 11.34 -2.52
CA GLN A 98 7.90 12.32 -2.71
C GLN A 98 7.99 13.29 -1.53
N TYR A 99 6.83 13.82 -1.07
CA TYR A 99 6.79 14.72 0.08
C TYR A 99 7.17 14.01 1.38
N ALA A 100 6.78 12.74 1.56
CA ALA A 100 7.15 11.95 2.71
C ALA A 100 8.65 11.71 2.75
N PHE A 101 9.27 11.31 1.63
CA PHE A 101 10.72 11.10 1.54
C PHE A 101 11.50 12.37 1.85
N ALA A 102 11.14 13.49 1.21
CA ALA A 102 11.79 14.78 1.44
C ALA A 102 11.65 15.24 2.89
N SER A 103 10.45 15.15 3.48
CA SER A 103 10.23 15.57 4.86
C SER A 103 10.94 14.69 5.87
N GLN A 104 11.05 13.38 5.63
CA GLN A 104 11.82 12.48 6.48
C GLN A 104 13.32 12.76 6.37
N ALA A 105 13.86 13.06 5.19
CA ALA A 105 15.25 13.49 5.04
C ALA A 105 15.50 14.78 5.85
N LEU A 106 14.64 15.79 5.70
CA LEU A 106 14.73 17.04 6.45
C LEU A 106 14.63 16.83 7.97
N LEU A 107 13.74 15.94 8.44
CA LEU A 107 13.60 15.61 9.86
C LEU A 107 14.93 15.09 10.46
N HIS A 108 15.72 14.39 9.65
CA HIS A 108 17.05 13.91 10.03
C HIS A 108 18.19 14.91 9.74
N GLY A 109 17.88 16.13 9.32
CA GLY A 109 18.89 17.16 9.02
C GLY A 109 19.65 16.91 7.72
N LEU A 110 19.07 16.11 6.81
CA LEU A 110 19.65 15.78 5.52
C LEU A 110 19.09 16.67 4.41
N ASP A 111 19.89 16.90 3.38
CA ASP A 111 19.47 17.55 2.15
C ASP A 111 18.73 16.54 1.26
N PRO A 112 17.44 16.73 0.95
CA PRO A 112 16.67 15.79 0.13
C PRO A 112 17.27 15.54 -1.24
N GLU A 113 17.88 16.55 -1.89
CA GLU A 113 18.50 16.40 -3.21
C GLU A 113 19.70 15.44 -3.19
N LYS A 114 20.34 15.27 -2.02
CA LYS A 114 21.45 14.33 -1.83
C LYS A 114 21.02 12.99 -1.26
N ALA A 115 19.93 13.00 -0.50
CA ALA A 115 19.44 11.82 0.20
C ALA A 115 18.53 10.95 -0.67
N ILE A 116 17.86 11.50 -1.70
CA ILE A 116 16.91 10.78 -2.53
C ILE A 116 17.55 10.48 -3.89
N ILE A 117 17.57 9.19 -4.24
CA ILE A 117 18.02 8.69 -5.54
C ILE A 117 16.80 8.19 -6.29
N GLU A 118 16.46 8.87 -7.36
CA GLU A 118 15.33 8.52 -8.22
C GLU A 118 15.79 7.68 -9.41
N VAL A 119 15.15 6.51 -9.61
CA VAL A 119 15.36 5.69 -10.80
C VAL A 119 14.29 6.06 -11.83
N ALA A 120 14.71 6.56 -12.98
CA ALA A 120 13.83 7.02 -14.05
C ALA A 120 13.72 6.00 -15.19
N PRO A 121 12.62 6.02 -15.98
CA PRO A 121 12.58 5.34 -17.27
C PRO A 121 13.70 5.83 -18.18
N ARG A 122 14.15 4.98 -19.10
CA ARG A 122 15.11 5.37 -20.14
C ARG A 122 14.47 6.39 -21.09
N GLU A 123 15.30 7.12 -21.81
CA GLU A 123 14.82 8.13 -22.78
C GLU A 123 13.86 7.50 -23.80
N GLY A 124 12.68 8.10 -23.96
CA GLY A 124 11.62 7.62 -24.86
C GLY A 124 10.79 6.46 -24.30
N GLU A 125 11.03 5.99 -23.08
CA GLU A 125 10.27 4.91 -22.43
C GLU A 125 9.36 5.45 -21.32
N HIS A 126 8.30 4.69 -21.03
CA HIS A 126 7.36 5.02 -19.95
C HIS A 126 7.54 4.15 -18.70
N CYS A 127 8.26 3.04 -18.82
CA CYS A 127 8.43 2.06 -17.74
C CYS A 127 9.88 2.01 -17.29
N ILE A 128 10.09 1.72 -16.02
CA ILE A 128 11.42 1.55 -15.43
C ILE A 128 11.81 0.07 -15.55
N HIS A 129 12.97 -0.22 -16.13
CA HIS A 129 13.46 -1.59 -16.18
C HIS A 129 13.94 -2.06 -14.79
N THR A 130 13.57 -3.27 -14.41
CA THR A 130 14.06 -3.89 -13.15
C THR A 130 15.59 -3.89 -13.11
N SER A 131 16.28 -4.11 -14.26
CA SER A 131 17.74 -4.04 -14.34
C SER A 131 18.33 -2.70 -13.92
N ASP A 132 17.64 -1.60 -14.19
CA ASP A 132 18.11 -0.26 -13.86
C ASP A 132 17.91 0.03 -12.36
N ILE A 133 16.81 -0.49 -11.78
CA ILE A 133 16.58 -0.46 -10.32
C ILE A 133 17.69 -1.23 -9.59
N LEU A 134 17.95 -2.47 -10.03
CA LEU A 134 19.00 -3.31 -9.43
C LEU A 134 20.39 -2.68 -9.60
N ALA A 135 20.67 -2.02 -10.72
CA ALA A 135 21.92 -1.30 -10.96
C ALA A 135 22.07 -0.11 -10.00
N ALA A 136 21.03 0.69 -9.80
CA ALA A 136 21.04 1.81 -8.85
C ALA A 136 21.26 1.32 -7.40
N ILE A 137 20.58 0.22 -7.00
CA ILE A 137 20.79 -0.38 -5.68
C ILE A 137 22.23 -0.87 -5.52
N LYS A 138 22.80 -1.49 -6.54
CA LYS A 138 24.21 -1.95 -6.52
C LYS A 138 25.19 -0.78 -6.44
N GLU A 139 24.95 0.31 -7.17
CA GLU A 139 25.82 1.49 -7.23
C GLU A 139 25.80 2.26 -5.90
N HIS A 140 24.61 2.52 -5.37
CA HIS A 140 24.43 3.36 -4.18
C HIS A 140 24.25 2.57 -2.87
N GLY A 141 24.20 1.23 -2.92
CA GLY A 141 23.76 0.39 -1.80
C GLY A 141 24.57 0.57 -0.51
N LYS A 142 25.86 0.93 -0.58
CA LYS A 142 26.66 1.20 0.62
C LYS A 142 26.18 2.42 1.40
N GLU A 143 25.57 3.38 0.71
CA GLU A 143 25.04 4.63 1.28
C GLU A 143 23.53 4.59 1.50
N THR A 144 22.85 3.53 1.04
CA THR A 144 21.40 3.41 1.07
C THR A 144 20.92 2.87 2.41
N ALA A 145 20.05 3.61 3.08
CA ALA A 145 19.36 3.19 4.29
C ALA A 145 18.03 2.50 3.98
N LEU A 146 17.33 2.95 2.93
CA LEU A 146 16.00 2.49 2.56
C LEU A 146 15.85 2.41 1.05
N VAL A 147 15.27 1.32 0.55
CA VAL A 147 14.70 1.20 -0.80
C VAL A 147 13.19 1.19 -0.65
N LEU A 148 12.51 2.13 -1.31
CA LEU A 148 11.06 2.25 -1.21
C LEU A 148 10.46 2.56 -2.57
N PHE A 149 9.65 1.64 -3.08
CA PHE A 149 8.96 1.73 -4.36
C PHE A 149 7.46 1.55 -4.18
N SER A 150 6.68 2.05 -5.14
CA SER A 150 5.29 1.58 -5.25
C SER A 150 5.26 0.12 -5.71
N GLY A 151 4.26 -0.65 -5.29
CA GLY A 151 4.07 -2.01 -5.82
C GLY A 151 3.58 -1.99 -7.26
N VAL A 152 2.75 -0.99 -7.58
CA VAL A 152 2.25 -0.68 -8.93
C VAL A 152 2.31 0.81 -9.15
N ASN A 153 2.97 1.23 -10.21
CA ASN A 153 3.07 2.65 -10.57
C ASN A 153 1.69 3.22 -10.93
N TYR A 154 1.31 4.33 -10.29
CA TYR A 154 -0.01 4.94 -10.43
C TYR A 154 -0.30 5.51 -11.82
N TYR A 155 0.74 5.94 -12.54
CA TYR A 155 0.62 6.61 -13.83
C TYR A 155 0.45 5.62 -15.00
N ASN A 156 1.35 4.65 -15.12
CA ASN A 156 1.37 3.71 -16.24
C ASN A 156 0.84 2.31 -15.89
N GLY A 157 0.61 2.00 -14.61
CA GLY A 157 0.14 0.68 -14.16
C GLY A 157 1.23 -0.40 -14.17
N GLN A 158 2.52 -0.02 -14.26
CA GLN A 158 3.63 -0.97 -14.18
C GLN A 158 3.70 -1.63 -12.81
N VAL A 159 3.76 -2.95 -12.79
CA VAL A 159 4.08 -3.75 -11.60
C VAL A 159 5.59 -3.84 -11.48
N PHE A 160 6.14 -3.46 -10.33
CA PHE A 160 7.56 -3.64 -10.03
C PHE A 160 7.85 -5.06 -9.53
N ASP A 161 9.04 -5.57 -9.84
CA ASP A 161 9.52 -6.87 -9.32
C ASP A 161 9.96 -6.70 -7.86
N MET A 162 8.96 -6.76 -6.96
CA MET A 162 9.16 -6.51 -5.53
C MET A 162 10.09 -7.53 -4.88
N GLU A 163 10.08 -8.78 -5.35
CA GLU A 163 10.97 -9.83 -4.86
C GLU A 163 12.44 -9.52 -5.18
N ALA A 164 12.74 -9.20 -6.45
CA ALA A 164 14.09 -8.88 -6.88
C ALA A 164 14.61 -7.59 -6.22
N ILE A 165 13.76 -6.57 -6.08
CA ILE A 165 14.09 -5.31 -5.41
C ILE A 165 14.41 -5.55 -3.93
N THR A 166 13.57 -6.32 -3.23
CA THR A 166 13.78 -6.65 -1.81
C THR A 166 15.09 -7.39 -1.61
N LYS A 167 15.34 -8.41 -2.43
CA LYS A 167 16.58 -9.19 -2.37
C LYS A 167 17.80 -8.30 -2.56
N ALA A 168 17.81 -7.45 -3.58
CA ALA A 168 18.94 -6.56 -3.86
C ALA A 168 19.14 -5.52 -2.73
N ALA A 169 18.07 -4.97 -2.17
CA ALA A 169 18.14 -4.06 -1.03
C ALA A 169 18.80 -4.73 0.19
N HIS A 170 18.39 -5.95 0.52
CA HIS A 170 18.95 -6.71 1.63
C HIS A 170 20.42 -7.10 1.40
N GLU A 171 20.79 -7.51 0.18
CA GLU A 171 22.18 -7.77 -0.18
C GLU A 171 23.06 -6.52 -0.02
N ALA A 172 22.50 -5.34 -0.26
CA ALA A 172 23.15 -4.06 -0.03
C ALA A 172 23.11 -3.63 1.46
N GLY A 173 22.37 -4.32 2.32
CA GLY A 173 22.17 -4.03 3.75
C GLY A 173 21.22 -2.88 4.02
N ALA A 174 20.30 -2.56 3.11
CA ALA A 174 19.25 -1.59 3.26
C ALA A 174 17.92 -2.26 3.66
N TYR A 175 17.02 -1.53 4.32
CA TYR A 175 15.63 -1.93 4.44
C TYR A 175 14.89 -1.75 3.11
N CYS A 176 13.85 -2.57 2.88
CA CYS A 176 13.01 -2.49 1.69
C CYS A 176 11.53 -2.41 2.06
N GLY A 177 10.85 -1.37 1.59
CA GLY A 177 9.42 -1.18 1.81
C GLY A 177 8.66 -0.87 0.53
N PHE A 178 7.32 -1.01 0.58
CA PHE A 178 6.46 -0.77 -0.58
C PHE A 178 5.21 0.05 -0.23
N ASP A 179 4.89 1.02 -1.08
CA ASP A 179 3.55 1.59 -1.15
C ASP A 179 2.69 0.71 -2.07
N LEU A 180 1.71 0.04 -1.49
CA LEU A 180 0.82 -0.86 -2.20
C LEU A 180 -0.53 -0.21 -2.60
N ALA A 181 -0.60 1.14 -2.64
CA ALA A 181 -1.84 1.86 -2.92
C ALA A 181 -2.53 1.43 -4.21
N HIS A 182 -1.77 1.05 -5.23
CA HIS A 182 -2.27 0.53 -6.50
C HIS A 182 -2.08 -0.98 -6.66
N ALA A 183 -1.48 -1.66 -5.69
CA ALA A 183 -1.18 -3.08 -5.73
C ALA A 183 -2.17 -3.93 -4.90
N ALA A 184 -2.50 -3.49 -3.67
CA ALA A 184 -3.42 -4.22 -2.81
C ALA A 184 -4.84 -4.28 -3.43
N GLY A 185 -5.34 -5.50 -3.64
CA GLY A 185 -6.61 -5.76 -4.30
C GLY A 185 -6.55 -5.76 -5.85
N ASN A 186 -5.38 -5.52 -6.45
CA ASN A 186 -5.19 -5.44 -7.90
C ASN A 186 -4.34 -6.59 -8.45
N ILE A 187 -3.24 -6.93 -7.77
CA ILE A 187 -2.30 -7.96 -8.21
C ILE A 187 -2.05 -8.98 -7.10
N LYS A 188 -1.46 -10.13 -7.46
CA LYS A 188 -1.02 -11.11 -6.46
C LYS A 188 0.19 -10.56 -5.72
N LEU A 189 0.07 -10.50 -4.41
CA LEU A 189 1.13 -10.08 -3.50
C LEU A 189 1.59 -11.26 -2.64
N LYS A 190 2.87 -11.24 -2.23
CA LYS A 190 3.49 -12.23 -1.36
C LYS A 190 4.50 -11.55 -0.43
N MET A 191 4.04 -10.55 0.33
CA MET A 191 4.92 -9.69 1.13
C MET A 191 5.79 -10.48 2.11
N HIS A 192 5.21 -11.53 2.73
CA HIS A 192 5.96 -12.44 3.61
C HIS A 192 7.03 -13.22 2.84
N ASP A 193 6.64 -13.94 1.77
CA ASP A 193 7.55 -14.79 1.01
C ASP A 193 8.66 -14.00 0.31
N TRP A 194 8.35 -12.79 -0.18
CA TRP A 194 9.32 -11.86 -0.76
C TRP A 194 10.22 -11.20 0.28
N ASN A 195 9.95 -11.47 1.56
CA ASN A 195 10.75 -10.99 2.68
C ASN A 195 10.83 -9.45 2.76
N ALA A 196 9.79 -8.72 2.28
CA ALA A 196 9.72 -7.28 2.41
C ALA A 196 9.76 -6.86 3.90
N ASP A 197 10.40 -5.73 4.22
CA ASP A 197 10.47 -5.30 5.61
C ASP A 197 9.15 -4.74 6.09
N PHE A 198 8.50 -3.93 5.25
CA PHE A 198 7.19 -3.33 5.52
C PHE A 198 6.47 -2.97 4.23
N ALA A 199 5.17 -2.77 4.35
CA ALA A 199 4.37 -2.14 3.30
C ALA A 199 3.19 -1.38 3.91
N CYS A 200 2.62 -0.44 3.15
CA CYS A 200 1.38 0.24 3.49
C CYS A 200 0.49 0.43 2.26
N TRP A 201 -0.80 0.55 2.47
CA TRP A 201 -1.76 0.76 1.39
C TRP A 201 -2.95 1.58 1.84
N CYS A 202 -3.60 2.27 0.90
CA CYS A 202 -4.92 2.82 1.12
C CYS A 202 -5.99 1.81 0.71
N SER A 203 -7.04 1.68 1.51
CA SER A 203 -8.09 0.70 1.24
C SER A 203 -9.23 1.26 0.39
N TYR A 204 -9.32 2.58 0.20
CA TYR A 204 -10.42 3.22 -0.51
C TYR A 204 -10.35 3.11 -2.04
N LYS A 205 -9.19 2.67 -2.60
CA LYS A 205 -9.03 2.44 -4.04
C LYS A 205 -9.61 1.06 -4.42
N TYR A 206 -8.74 0.10 -4.70
CA TYR A 206 -9.15 -1.23 -5.15
C TYR A 206 -9.89 -2.05 -4.09
N LEU A 207 -9.67 -1.77 -2.79
CA LEU A 207 -10.35 -2.45 -1.70
C LEU A 207 -11.68 -1.81 -1.27
N ASN A 208 -12.17 -0.81 -1.99
CA ASN A 208 -13.53 -0.26 -1.89
C ASN A 208 -13.99 0.13 -0.47
N SER A 209 -13.10 0.59 0.41
CA SER A 209 -13.43 0.88 1.81
C SER A 209 -14.19 2.21 2.04
N GLY A 210 -14.50 2.93 0.96
CA GLY A 210 -15.16 4.24 1.01
C GLY A 210 -14.20 5.43 1.11
N PRO A 211 -14.69 6.66 0.88
CA PRO A 211 -13.88 7.87 0.85
C PRO A 211 -13.13 8.08 2.17
N GLY A 212 -11.79 8.25 2.08
CA GLY A 212 -10.93 8.41 3.26
C GLY A 212 -10.91 7.19 4.20
N GLY A 213 -11.26 6.02 3.68
CA GLY A 213 -11.29 4.78 4.43
C GLY A 213 -9.96 4.44 5.10
N VAL A 214 -10.05 3.68 6.20
CA VAL A 214 -8.90 3.22 6.96
C VAL A 214 -7.91 2.46 6.07
N SER A 215 -6.63 2.66 6.31
CA SER A 215 -5.53 2.04 5.57
C SER A 215 -4.98 0.81 6.30
N GLY A 216 -4.10 0.07 5.63
CA GLY A 216 -3.43 -1.09 6.22
C GLY A 216 -1.92 -0.98 6.18
N VAL A 217 -1.29 -1.79 7.02
CA VAL A 217 0.15 -1.91 7.18
C VAL A 217 0.53 -3.38 7.25
N PHE A 218 1.61 -3.73 6.60
CA PHE A 218 2.33 -4.98 6.74
C PHE A 218 3.70 -4.71 7.38
N ILE A 219 4.08 -5.51 8.37
CA ILE A 219 5.41 -5.49 8.98
C ILE A 219 5.87 -6.93 9.14
N HIS A 220 6.96 -7.28 8.49
CA HIS A 220 7.47 -8.64 8.52
C HIS A 220 7.77 -9.10 9.95
N GLN A 221 7.38 -10.32 10.30
CA GLN A 221 7.49 -10.91 11.64
C GLN A 221 8.89 -10.79 12.27
N ARG A 222 9.95 -10.83 11.45
CA ARG A 222 11.34 -10.68 11.95
C ARG A 222 11.60 -9.36 12.68
N HIS A 223 10.79 -8.33 12.43
CA HIS A 223 10.91 -7.01 13.04
C HIS A 223 10.01 -6.82 14.26
N ILE A 224 9.01 -7.67 14.45
CA ILE A 224 8.00 -7.51 15.49
C ILE A 224 8.62 -7.61 16.88
N ALA A 225 9.47 -8.60 17.10
CA ALA A 225 10.15 -8.83 18.38
C ALA A 225 11.45 -8.03 18.53
N ASP A 226 11.93 -7.34 17.50
CA ASP A 226 13.18 -6.59 17.56
C ASP A 226 13.01 -5.30 18.35
N LYS A 227 13.56 -5.27 19.56
CA LYS A 227 13.55 -4.10 20.46
C LYS A 227 14.40 -2.93 19.94
N LYS A 228 15.24 -3.13 18.92
CA LYS A 228 16.05 -2.07 18.31
C LYS A 228 15.23 -1.24 17.32
N ILE A 229 14.14 -1.80 16.79
CA ILE A 229 13.23 -1.08 15.92
C ILE A 229 12.47 -0.03 16.73
N VAL A 230 12.74 1.24 16.43
CA VAL A 230 12.05 2.37 17.07
C VAL A 230 10.62 2.44 16.54
N ARG A 231 9.67 2.60 17.45
CA ARG A 231 8.24 2.79 17.13
C ARG A 231 7.76 4.10 17.71
N LEU A 232 6.91 4.81 17.00
CA LEU A 232 6.08 5.82 17.62
C LEU A 232 5.07 5.08 18.50
N ALA A 233 5.15 5.28 19.81
CA ALA A 233 4.31 4.55 20.75
C ALA A 233 2.96 5.21 20.93
N GLY A 234 1.90 4.41 20.96
CA GLY A 234 0.54 4.85 21.28
C GLY A 234 -0.16 3.84 22.18
N TRP A 235 -1.20 4.31 22.88
CA TRP A 235 -1.88 3.48 23.88
C TRP A 235 -2.46 2.19 23.27
N TRP A 236 -2.91 2.24 22.01
CA TRP A 236 -3.53 1.08 21.37
C TRP A 236 -2.53 -0.01 21.00
N GLY A 237 -1.27 0.34 20.80
CA GLY A 237 -0.18 -0.60 20.60
C GLY A 237 0.34 -1.28 21.87
N GLN A 238 -0.09 -0.81 23.07
CA GLN A 238 0.27 -1.41 24.35
C GLN A 238 -0.33 -2.81 24.52
N ASP A 239 0.40 -3.71 25.14
CA ASP A 239 -0.04 -5.06 25.48
C ASP A 239 -1.46 -5.09 26.07
N LYS A 240 -2.32 -5.96 25.51
CA LYS A 240 -3.75 -6.01 25.81
C LYS A 240 -4.04 -6.33 27.29
N ALA A 241 -3.20 -7.15 27.94
CA ALA A 241 -3.38 -7.54 29.34
C ALA A 241 -3.01 -6.41 30.33
N THR A 242 -2.18 -5.48 29.89
CA THR A 242 -1.69 -4.38 30.73
C THR A 242 -2.19 -2.99 30.31
N ARG A 243 -2.81 -2.87 29.14
CA ARG A 243 -3.29 -1.58 28.57
C ARG A 243 -4.09 -0.76 29.57
N PHE A 244 -5.03 -1.35 30.28
CA PHE A 244 -5.89 -0.66 31.26
C PHE A 244 -5.27 -0.50 32.66
N LYS A 245 -4.04 -1.01 32.89
CA LYS A 245 -3.32 -0.77 34.13
C LYS A 245 -2.61 0.59 34.15
N MET A 246 -2.63 1.30 33.01
CA MET A 246 -2.03 2.64 32.84
C MET A 246 -0.54 2.68 33.25
N GLU A 247 0.19 1.63 32.87
CA GLU A 247 1.63 1.54 33.14
C GLU A 247 2.40 2.62 32.39
N LYS A 248 3.48 3.11 32.98
CA LYS A 248 4.32 4.16 32.37
C LYS A 248 5.17 3.62 31.23
N GLU A 249 5.57 2.34 31.30
CA GLU A 249 6.43 1.71 30.32
C GLU A 249 5.60 1.15 29.15
N PHE A 250 6.05 1.45 27.93
CA PHE A 250 5.42 0.92 26.73
C PHE A 250 5.92 -0.50 26.46
N ASN A 251 5.00 -1.46 26.53
CA ASN A 251 5.24 -2.84 26.17
C ASN A 251 4.37 -3.20 24.95
N PRO A 252 4.92 -3.20 23.72
CA PRO A 252 4.12 -3.35 22.50
C PRO A 252 3.52 -4.76 22.38
N ILE A 253 2.33 -4.83 21.79
CA ILE A 253 1.74 -6.10 21.34
C ILE A 253 2.75 -6.80 20.41
N PRO A 254 2.98 -8.13 20.56
CA PRO A 254 3.98 -8.87 19.79
C PRO A 254 3.48 -9.25 18.38
N THR A 255 2.80 -8.33 17.69
CA THR A 255 2.33 -8.39 16.31
C THR A 255 2.46 -7.02 15.66
N ALA A 256 2.09 -6.86 14.40
CA ALA A 256 2.02 -5.56 13.73
C ALA A 256 1.11 -4.55 14.47
N GLU A 257 0.17 -5.03 15.28
CA GLU A 257 -0.67 -4.18 16.15
C GLU A 257 0.16 -3.31 17.11
N GLY A 258 1.40 -3.72 17.44
CA GLY A 258 2.31 -2.92 18.28
C GLY A 258 2.72 -1.57 17.65
N TRP A 259 2.36 -1.29 16.39
CA TRP A 259 2.52 0.02 15.72
C TRP A 259 1.27 0.89 15.78
N GLN A 260 0.16 0.40 16.32
CA GLN A 260 -1.06 1.21 16.50
C GLN A 260 -0.82 2.34 17.50
N LEU A 261 -1.29 3.54 17.15
CA LEU A 261 -1.22 4.72 18.02
C LEU A 261 -2.52 4.89 18.81
N SER A 262 -3.64 4.84 18.13
CA SER A 262 -4.97 5.11 18.67
C SER A 262 -5.92 3.96 18.38
N ASN A 263 -7.08 3.98 19.03
CA ASN A 263 -8.14 3.00 18.83
C ASN A 263 -8.69 3.01 17.40
N ALA A 264 -9.35 1.92 17.04
CA ALA A 264 -9.90 1.68 15.73
C ALA A 264 -10.95 2.75 15.33
N PRO A 265 -10.91 3.30 14.10
CA PRO A 265 -11.98 4.14 13.57
C PRO A 265 -13.16 3.27 13.10
N VAL A 266 -13.99 2.81 14.03
CA VAL A 266 -15.00 1.75 13.86
C VAL A 266 -15.90 1.96 12.64
N LEU A 267 -16.51 3.15 12.45
CA LEU A 267 -17.41 3.39 11.32
C LEU A 267 -16.72 3.27 9.95
N SER A 268 -15.46 3.72 9.87
CA SER A 268 -14.65 3.56 8.65
C SER A 268 -14.26 2.10 8.44
N MET A 269 -13.96 1.38 9.51
CA MET A 269 -13.66 -0.05 9.47
C MET A 269 -14.88 -0.89 9.09
N ALA A 270 -16.09 -0.55 9.56
CA ALA A 270 -17.32 -1.22 9.16
C ALA A 270 -17.52 -1.19 7.63
N ALA A 271 -17.32 -0.01 7.02
CA ALA A 271 -17.38 0.12 5.57
C ALA A 271 -16.31 -0.74 4.86
N HIS A 272 -15.09 -0.81 5.42
CA HIS A 272 -14.03 -1.66 4.88
C HIS A 272 -14.34 -3.15 5.03
N LYS A 273 -14.87 -3.56 6.17
CA LYS A 273 -15.28 -4.95 6.44
C LYS A 273 -16.30 -5.46 5.42
N ALA A 274 -17.32 -4.63 5.10
CA ALA A 274 -18.32 -4.95 4.09
C ALA A 274 -17.70 -5.26 2.71
N SER A 275 -16.64 -4.58 2.35
CA SER A 275 -15.90 -4.88 1.12
C SER A 275 -15.05 -6.14 1.23
N LEU A 276 -14.31 -6.30 2.32
CA LEU A 276 -13.42 -7.45 2.49
C LEU A 276 -14.16 -8.79 2.53
N ASP A 277 -15.41 -8.81 3.02
CA ASP A 277 -16.25 -10.01 2.97
C ASP A 277 -16.55 -10.41 1.52
N ILE A 278 -16.74 -9.43 0.62
CA ILE A 278 -16.89 -9.70 -0.83
C ILE A 278 -15.58 -10.26 -1.41
N PHE A 279 -14.43 -9.72 -1.02
CA PHE A 279 -13.12 -10.25 -1.46
C PHE A 279 -12.93 -11.70 -1.00
N LYS A 280 -13.26 -12.01 0.23
CA LYS A 280 -13.22 -13.36 0.79
C LYS A 280 -14.10 -14.33 0.00
N ASP A 281 -15.35 -13.93 -0.28
CA ASP A 281 -16.31 -14.78 -1.01
C ASP A 281 -15.89 -14.99 -2.47
N ALA A 282 -15.33 -13.97 -3.13
CA ALA A 282 -14.89 -14.05 -4.52
C ALA A 282 -13.57 -14.80 -4.69
N GLY A 283 -12.67 -14.70 -3.71
CA GLY A 283 -11.29 -15.18 -3.77
C GLY A 283 -10.39 -14.28 -4.62
N MET A 284 -9.23 -13.92 -4.09
CA MET A 284 -8.34 -12.96 -4.74
C MET A 284 -7.85 -13.41 -6.12
N ASP A 285 -7.56 -14.71 -6.31
CA ASP A 285 -7.11 -15.26 -7.60
C ASP A 285 -8.17 -15.12 -8.69
N ASN A 286 -9.45 -15.30 -8.36
CA ASN A 286 -10.56 -15.09 -9.30
C ASN A 286 -10.71 -13.63 -9.71
N LEU A 287 -10.55 -12.70 -8.77
CA LEU A 287 -10.60 -11.26 -9.03
C LEU A 287 -9.45 -10.82 -9.93
N ILE A 288 -8.23 -11.29 -9.67
CA ILE A 288 -7.04 -11.02 -10.50
C ILE A 288 -7.25 -11.54 -11.92
N ASN A 289 -7.70 -12.80 -12.07
CA ASN A 289 -7.93 -13.40 -13.38
C ASN A 289 -8.98 -12.61 -14.18
N LYS A 290 -10.08 -12.22 -13.55
CA LYS A 290 -11.10 -11.35 -14.17
C LYS A 290 -10.52 -10.00 -14.57
N GLY A 291 -9.74 -9.36 -13.69
CA GLY A 291 -9.10 -8.06 -13.96
C GLY A 291 -8.17 -8.14 -15.16
N LYS A 292 -7.34 -9.17 -15.25
CA LYS A 292 -6.44 -9.42 -16.39
C LYS A 292 -7.20 -9.62 -17.71
N LEU A 293 -8.27 -10.41 -17.70
CA LEU A 293 -9.10 -10.63 -18.90
C LEU A 293 -9.71 -9.31 -19.39
N LEU A 294 -10.24 -8.50 -18.50
CA LEU A 294 -10.83 -7.19 -18.85
C LEU A 294 -9.76 -6.22 -19.37
N ALA A 295 -8.59 -6.16 -18.76
CA ALA A 295 -7.49 -5.33 -19.20
C ALA A 295 -6.97 -5.77 -20.59
N SER A 296 -6.83 -7.08 -20.83
CA SER A 296 -6.43 -7.63 -22.12
C SER A 296 -7.47 -7.32 -23.20
N TYR A 297 -8.76 -7.43 -22.89
CA TYR A 297 -9.83 -7.08 -23.82
C TYR A 297 -9.82 -5.58 -24.17
N LEU A 298 -9.62 -4.70 -23.18
CA LEU A 298 -9.48 -3.27 -23.43
C LEU A 298 -8.25 -2.98 -24.33
N LYS A 299 -7.09 -3.55 -24.03
CA LYS A 299 -5.88 -3.42 -24.85
C LYS A 299 -6.13 -3.87 -26.31
N PHE A 300 -6.86 -4.97 -26.50
CA PHE A 300 -7.26 -5.45 -27.83
C PHE A 300 -8.13 -4.42 -28.55
N ILE A 301 -9.18 -3.89 -27.91
CA ILE A 301 -10.03 -2.86 -28.51
C ILE A 301 -9.22 -1.62 -28.93
N LEU A 302 -8.33 -1.13 -28.08
CA LEU A 302 -7.48 0.03 -28.37
C LEU A 302 -6.56 -0.24 -29.56
N GLN A 303 -6.05 -1.46 -29.71
CA GLN A 303 -5.27 -1.87 -30.88
C GLN A 303 -6.11 -1.91 -32.15
N GLU A 304 -7.35 -2.44 -32.11
CA GLU A 304 -8.26 -2.47 -33.27
C GLU A 304 -8.66 -1.05 -33.70
N ILE A 305 -8.83 -0.14 -32.76
CA ILE A 305 -9.06 1.29 -33.08
C ILE A 305 -7.85 1.85 -33.85
N ASN A 306 -6.64 1.65 -33.38
CA ASN A 306 -5.43 2.08 -34.11
C ASN A 306 -5.29 1.43 -35.48
N ASN A 307 -5.66 0.14 -35.64
CA ASN A 307 -5.62 -0.57 -36.91
C ASN A 307 -6.66 -0.03 -37.92
N SER A 308 -7.74 0.60 -37.44
CA SER A 308 -8.79 1.18 -38.28
C SER A 308 -8.50 2.62 -38.76
N THR A 309 -7.43 3.23 -38.26
CA THR A 309 -6.99 4.59 -38.60
C THR A 309 -5.72 4.57 -39.43
N THR A 310 -5.50 5.61 -40.25
CA THR A 310 -4.28 5.76 -41.06
C THR A 310 -3.04 6.07 -40.24
N GLU A 311 -3.23 6.75 -39.12
CA GLU A 311 -2.16 7.06 -38.17
C GLU A 311 -2.49 6.54 -36.78
N LYS A 312 -1.47 6.22 -35.99
CA LYS A 312 -1.64 5.82 -34.60
C LYS A 312 -2.18 7.00 -33.79
N ILE A 313 -3.36 6.85 -33.18
CA ILE A 313 -4.02 7.89 -32.39
C ILE A 313 -3.99 7.61 -30.88
N ILE A 314 -3.73 6.36 -30.48
CA ILE A 314 -3.68 5.91 -29.09
C ILE A 314 -2.35 5.23 -28.82
N GLU A 315 -1.67 5.63 -27.77
CA GLU A 315 -0.51 4.94 -27.23
C GLU A 315 -0.82 4.35 -25.86
N VAL A 316 -0.79 3.02 -25.76
CA VAL A 316 -0.91 2.34 -24.46
C VAL A 316 0.46 2.35 -23.80
N ILE A 317 0.57 3.04 -22.64
CA ILE A 317 1.80 3.19 -21.86
C ILE A 317 1.93 2.15 -20.73
N THR A 318 0.86 1.39 -20.46
CA THR A 318 0.91 0.24 -19.56
C THR A 318 1.74 -0.87 -20.20
N PRO A 319 2.61 -1.57 -19.44
CA PRO A 319 3.40 -2.68 -19.95
C PRO A 319 2.57 -3.69 -20.73
N LYS A 320 3.17 -4.24 -21.80
CA LYS A 320 2.51 -5.25 -22.66
C LYS A 320 2.46 -6.61 -21.98
N GLN A 321 3.47 -6.94 -21.19
CA GLN A 321 3.60 -8.23 -20.53
C GLN A 321 2.61 -8.34 -19.38
N GLU A 322 1.87 -9.45 -19.30
CA GLU A 322 0.81 -9.65 -18.31
C GLU A 322 1.30 -9.67 -16.86
N GLN A 323 2.53 -10.12 -16.63
CA GLN A 323 3.15 -10.16 -15.30
C GLN A 323 3.60 -8.77 -14.82
N GLU A 324 3.75 -7.82 -15.75
CA GLU A 324 4.19 -6.45 -15.46
C GLU A 324 3.01 -5.46 -15.36
N SER A 325 1.77 -5.93 -15.41
CA SER A 325 0.58 -5.08 -15.29
C SER A 325 -0.56 -5.77 -14.53
N GLY A 326 -1.38 -4.98 -13.83
CA GLY A 326 -2.63 -5.41 -13.22
C GLY A 326 -3.84 -5.06 -14.09
N CYS A 327 -4.94 -4.67 -13.44
CA CYS A 327 -6.18 -4.29 -14.14
C CYS A 327 -6.19 -2.85 -14.71
N GLN A 328 -5.18 -2.03 -14.41
CA GLN A 328 -5.07 -0.68 -14.95
C GLN A 328 -4.54 -0.71 -16.39
N VAL A 329 -5.18 0.06 -17.28
CA VAL A 329 -4.71 0.34 -18.63
C VAL A 329 -4.61 1.85 -18.79
N SER A 330 -3.40 2.36 -18.92
CA SER A 330 -3.10 3.78 -19.13
C SER A 330 -2.77 4.02 -20.59
N MET A 331 -3.34 5.08 -21.16
CA MET A 331 -3.16 5.43 -22.55
C MET A 331 -2.94 6.93 -22.73
N LEU A 332 -2.16 7.28 -23.73
CA LEU A 332 -2.00 8.63 -24.24
C LEU A 332 -2.82 8.77 -25.50
N MET A 333 -3.69 9.78 -25.55
CA MET A 333 -4.35 10.19 -26.77
C MET A 333 -3.41 11.13 -27.52
N LEU A 334 -2.96 10.72 -28.70
CA LEU A 334 -2.04 11.51 -29.53
C LEU A 334 -2.74 12.68 -30.23
N GLU A 335 -4.07 12.55 -30.39
CA GLU A 335 -4.94 13.58 -30.93
C GLU A 335 -6.23 13.67 -30.10
N LYS A 336 -6.85 14.84 -30.03
CA LYS A 336 -8.17 15.12 -29.43
C LYS A 336 -8.35 14.56 -27.98
N GLY A 337 -7.26 14.50 -27.21
CA GLY A 337 -7.28 13.88 -25.88
C GLY A 337 -8.33 14.48 -24.95
N LYS A 338 -8.54 15.81 -24.98
CA LYS A 338 -9.56 16.45 -24.15
C LYS A 338 -10.99 16.06 -24.57
N GLU A 339 -11.28 16.02 -25.88
CA GLU A 339 -12.62 15.63 -26.38
C GLU A 339 -12.95 14.17 -25.98
N VAL A 340 -11.96 13.27 -26.08
CA VAL A 340 -12.12 11.88 -25.67
C VAL A 340 -12.31 11.76 -24.15
N PHE A 341 -11.53 12.50 -23.38
CA PHE A 341 -11.66 12.51 -21.91
C PHE A 341 -13.05 13.02 -21.47
N ASP A 342 -13.56 14.08 -22.11
CA ASP A 342 -14.87 14.65 -21.79
C ASP A 342 -16.05 13.73 -22.22
N ALA A 343 -15.80 12.79 -23.16
CA ALA A 343 -16.80 11.84 -23.66
C ALA A 343 -16.85 10.51 -22.85
N LEU A 344 -15.79 10.18 -22.10
CA LEU A 344 -15.67 8.98 -21.26
C LEU A 344 -16.21 9.20 -19.83
#